data_855193e64cc0de771b32f666ff370171
#
_entry.id   855193e64cc0de771b32f666ff370171
#
_cell.length_a   1.000
_cell.length_b   1.000
_cell.length_c   1.000
_cell.angle_alpha   90.00
_cell.angle_beta   90.00
_cell.angle_gamma   90.00
#
_symmetry.space_group_name_H-M   'P 1'
#
loop_
_entity.id
_entity.type
_entity.pdbx_description
1 polymer ?
#
loop_
_entity_poly.entity_id
_entity_poly.type
_entity_poly.pdbx_seq_one_letter_code
_entity_poly.pdbx_strand_id
1 'polypeptide(L)'
;MIGHITTINRRAAELLNLDVVTSVGKHVKTMLSEENYKIFSSIIRSMKENSLMTLQKEIRIVIGCETIPLSVHISILKNEKNEEIGRILVFDDMTPIVNAQRAAAWTEVARRIAHEIKNPLTPIRLSAERIAKKFGGQITDPAFQDSIKMIVSQVDDMRILVNEFSQFARLPQIKTVPGQINDVIDKTSQIYVDTHSSLNFEIKLDKNLPEFKFDPDQIKRVLVNLIDNAVAAVQSESSPVIKIQTEYNKAQQVLKISISDNGVGIPARDKARVFEPYFSTKEKGTGLGLPIVKSIIEDHSGVIRALDAEPKGTKMYIELPVIPLEGE
;
A
#
# COMPACT_ATOMS: atom_id res chain seq x y z
N MET A 1 -39.48 -8.36 -25.57
CA MET A 1 -38.03 -8.70 -25.43
C MET A 1 -37.42 -8.14 -24.15
N ILE A 2 -38.19 -8.05 -23.06
CA ILE A 2 -37.71 -7.51 -21.77
C ILE A 2 -36.76 -8.54 -21.14
N GLY A 3 -35.54 -8.12 -20.84
CA GLY A 3 -34.51 -8.96 -20.18
C GLY A 3 -33.40 -9.47 -21.13
N HIS A 4 -33.42 -9.09 -22.42
CA HIS A 4 -32.29 -9.33 -23.33
C HIS A 4 -31.38 -8.12 -23.36
N ILE A 5 -30.07 -8.35 -23.39
CA ILE A 5 -29.06 -7.31 -23.51
C ILE A 5 -29.06 -6.78 -24.93
N THR A 6 -29.44 -5.53 -25.12
CA THR A 6 -29.40 -4.87 -26.43
C THR A 6 -28.05 -4.18 -26.68
N THR A 7 -27.46 -3.64 -25.61
CA THR A 7 -26.17 -2.95 -25.66
C THR A 7 -25.46 -3.12 -24.33
N ILE A 8 -24.16 -3.33 -24.39
CA ILE A 8 -23.28 -3.34 -23.22
C ILE A 8 -21.97 -2.62 -23.60
N ASN A 9 -21.52 -1.69 -22.79
CA ASN A 9 -20.23 -1.06 -23.03
C ASN A 9 -19.08 -1.94 -22.50
N ARG A 10 -17.87 -1.66 -22.98
CA ARG A 10 -16.68 -2.44 -22.61
C ARG A 10 -16.46 -2.47 -21.10
N ARG A 11 -16.62 -1.33 -20.40
CA ARG A 11 -16.39 -1.25 -18.96
C ARG A 11 -17.40 -2.08 -18.16
N ALA A 12 -18.68 -2.06 -18.53
CA ALA A 12 -19.69 -2.91 -17.89
C ALA A 12 -19.44 -4.40 -18.14
N ALA A 13 -18.98 -4.76 -19.34
CA ALA A 13 -18.62 -6.13 -19.66
C ALA A 13 -17.42 -6.62 -18.85
N GLU A 14 -16.35 -5.83 -18.77
CA GLU A 14 -15.20 -6.11 -17.91
C GLU A 14 -15.60 -6.28 -16.46
N LEU A 15 -16.40 -5.35 -15.90
CA LEU A 15 -16.84 -5.36 -14.52
C LEU A 15 -17.69 -6.58 -14.16
N LEU A 16 -18.51 -7.05 -15.09
CA LEU A 16 -19.38 -8.22 -14.89
C LEU A 16 -18.74 -9.54 -15.37
N ASN A 17 -17.50 -9.48 -15.85
CA ASN A 17 -16.77 -10.59 -16.47
C ASN A 17 -17.56 -11.23 -17.63
N LEU A 18 -18.07 -10.38 -18.51
CA LEU A 18 -18.85 -10.75 -19.70
C LEU A 18 -18.08 -10.40 -20.98
N ASP A 19 -18.33 -11.14 -22.04
CA ASP A 19 -17.84 -10.78 -23.37
C ASP A 19 -18.86 -9.88 -24.11
N VAL A 20 -18.42 -8.76 -24.64
CA VAL A 20 -19.27 -7.76 -25.29
C VAL A 20 -20.05 -8.34 -26.45
N VAL A 21 -19.38 -9.10 -27.34
CA VAL A 21 -19.95 -9.59 -28.59
C VAL A 21 -20.97 -10.71 -28.34
N THR A 22 -20.60 -11.64 -27.47
CA THR A 22 -21.43 -12.82 -27.18
C THR A 22 -22.58 -12.53 -26.23
N SER A 23 -22.58 -11.39 -25.53
CA SER A 23 -23.62 -11.01 -24.57
C SER A 23 -24.83 -10.34 -25.22
N VAL A 24 -24.63 -9.60 -26.30
CA VAL A 24 -25.73 -8.93 -27.02
C VAL A 24 -26.70 -9.93 -27.59
N GLY A 25 -28.01 -9.70 -27.43
CA GLY A 25 -29.09 -10.57 -27.85
C GLY A 25 -29.43 -11.69 -26.86
N LYS A 26 -28.59 -11.98 -25.87
CA LYS A 26 -28.85 -12.99 -24.86
C LYS A 26 -29.67 -12.44 -23.69
N HIS A 27 -30.41 -13.33 -23.04
CA HIS A 27 -31.16 -12.97 -21.85
C HIS A 27 -30.25 -12.87 -20.65
N VAL A 28 -30.36 -11.78 -19.84
CA VAL A 28 -29.51 -11.49 -18.70
C VAL A 28 -29.43 -12.65 -17.68
N LYS A 29 -30.49 -13.45 -17.56
CA LYS A 29 -30.53 -14.62 -16.68
C LYS A 29 -29.49 -15.69 -17.07
N THR A 30 -29.16 -15.82 -18.35
CA THR A 30 -28.19 -16.80 -18.83
C THR A 30 -26.75 -16.30 -18.76
N MET A 31 -26.58 -15.02 -18.49
CA MET A 31 -25.27 -14.37 -18.44
C MET A 31 -24.76 -14.12 -17.03
N LEU A 32 -25.66 -14.02 -16.06
CA LEU A 32 -25.33 -13.82 -14.67
C LEU A 32 -25.43 -15.13 -13.89
N SER A 33 -24.68 -15.24 -12.79
CA SER A 33 -24.89 -16.31 -11.81
C SER A 33 -26.31 -16.24 -11.25
N GLU A 34 -26.84 -17.37 -10.77
CA GLU A 34 -28.19 -17.42 -10.19
C GLU A 34 -28.36 -16.45 -9.02
N GLU A 35 -27.31 -16.29 -8.21
CA GLU A 35 -27.29 -15.38 -7.08
C GLU A 35 -27.37 -13.92 -7.53
N ASN A 36 -26.49 -13.51 -8.45
CA ASN A 36 -26.48 -12.15 -9.00
C ASN A 36 -27.82 -11.84 -9.71
N TYR A 37 -28.36 -12.78 -10.48
CA TYR A 37 -29.65 -12.61 -11.12
C TYR A 37 -30.80 -12.41 -10.12
N LYS A 38 -30.81 -13.13 -8.99
CA LYS A 38 -31.79 -12.93 -7.92
C LYS A 38 -31.72 -11.52 -7.33
N ILE A 39 -30.51 -11.00 -7.13
CA ILE A 39 -30.31 -9.62 -6.63
C ILE A 39 -30.96 -8.62 -7.60
N PHE A 40 -30.59 -8.64 -8.88
CA PHE A 40 -31.13 -7.69 -9.86
C PHE A 40 -32.63 -7.86 -10.08
N SER A 41 -33.14 -9.10 -10.12
CA SER A 41 -34.57 -9.35 -10.29
C SER A 41 -35.40 -8.84 -9.11
N SER A 42 -34.88 -8.95 -7.88
CA SER A 42 -35.52 -8.41 -6.68
C SER A 42 -35.64 -6.89 -6.72
N ILE A 43 -34.59 -6.20 -7.17
CA ILE A 43 -34.58 -4.75 -7.32
C ILE A 43 -35.62 -4.30 -8.35
N ILE A 44 -35.62 -4.93 -9.50
CA ILE A 44 -36.57 -4.62 -10.58
C ILE A 44 -38.03 -4.88 -10.14
N ARG A 45 -38.25 -5.94 -9.37
CA ARG A 45 -39.58 -6.23 -8.80
C ARG A 45 -40.01 -5.10 -7.83
N SER A 46 -39.13 -4.70 -6.91
CA SER A 46 -39.37 -3.61 -5.97
C SER A 46 -39.68 -2.29 -6.69
N MET A 47 -38.98 -1.99 -7.79
CA MET A 47 -39.27 -0.80 -8.61
C MET A 47 -40.69 -0.83 -9.20
N LYS A 48 -41.12 -2.00 -9.68
CA LYS A 48 -42.48 -2.15 -10.24
C LYS A 48 -43.56 -2.01 -9.17
N GLU A 49 -43.39 -2.68 -8.02
CA GLU A 49 -44.31 -2.61 -6.90
C GLU A 49 -44.50 -1.18 -6.36
N ASN A 50 -43.42 -0.39 -6.37
CA ASN A 50 -43.45 0.99 -5.90
C ASN A 50 -43.62 2.03 -7.02
N SER A 51 -43.88 1.59 -8.26
CA SER A 51 -44.05 2.48 -9.44
C SER A 51 -42.87 3.44 -9.68
N LEU A 52 -41.64 3.03 -9.31
CA LEU A 52 -40.44 3.85 -9.46
C LEU A 52 -39.92 3.76 -10.91
N MET A 53 -39.62 4.92 -11.50
CA MET A 53 -39.03 5.02 -12.83
C MET A 53 -37.50 4.90 -12.79
N THR A 54 -36.91 5.31 -11.68
CA THR A 54 -35.47 5.24 -11.43
C THR A 54 -35.23 4.77 -10.01
N LEU A 55 -34.13 4.02 -9.81
CA LEU A 55 -33.69 3.57 -8.50
C LEU A 55 -32.17 3.52 -8.47
N GLN A 56 -31.56 4.06 -7.44
CA GLN A 56 -30.15 3.83 -7.11
C GLN A 56 -30.07 2.96 -5.87
N LYS A 57 -29.22 1.94 -5.92
CA LYS A 57 -29.02 1.02 -4.80
C LYS A 57 -27.61 0.47 -4.77
N GLU A 58 -27.04 0.43 -3.58
CA GLU A 58 -25.78 -0.29 -3.34
C GLU A 58 -26.07 -1.78 -3.17
N ILE A 59 -25.32 -2.60 -3.89
CA ILE A 59 -25.42 -4.07 -3.85
C ILE A 59 -24.03 -4.68 -3.79
N ARG A 60 -23.96 -5.95 -3.44
CA ARG A 60 -22.76 -6.76 -3.56
C ARG A 60 -23.04 -7.88 -4.54
N ILE A 61 -22.17 -8.04 -5.53
CA ILE A 61 -22.23 -9.13 -6.49
C ILE A 61 -21.00 -10.01 -6.38
N VAL A 62 -21.15 -11.27 -6.71
CA VAL A 62 -20.05 -12.25 -6.72
C VAL A 62 -19.62 -12.47 -8.17
N ILE A 63 -18.34 -12.22 -8.46
CA ILE A 63 -17.73 -12.44 -9.78
C ILE A 63 -16.50 -13.33 -9.58
N GLY A 64 -16.56 -14.57 -10.07
CA GLY A 64 -15.54 -15.57 -9.76
C GLY A 64 -15.48 -15.88 -8.26
N CYS A 65 -14.36 -15.60 -7.63
CA CYS A 65 -14.14 -15.77 -6.17
C CYS A 65 -14.21 -14.45 -5.39
N GLU A 66 -14.50 -13.33 -6.04
CA GLU A 66 -14.50 -12.00 -5.43
C GLU A 66 -15.90 -11.44 -5.24
N THR A 67 -16.10 -10.72 -4.14
CA THR A 67 -17.35 -9.97 -3.87
C THR A 67 -17.09 -8.49 -4.10
N ILE A 68 -17.74 -7.93 -5.12
CA ILE A 68 -17.57 -6.54 -5.55
C ILE A 68 -18.75 -5.69 -5.08
N PRO A 69 -18.54 -4.62 -4.31
CA PRO A 69 -19.57 -3.65 -3.97
C PRO A 69 -19.83 -2.74 -5.18
N LEU A 70 -21.07 -2.67 -5.64
CA LEU A 70 -21.51 -1.83 -6.75
C LEU A 70 -22.59 -0.86 -6.31
N SER A 71 -22.52 0.38 -6.81
CA SER A 71 -23.67 1.26 -6.90
C SER A 71 -24.35 1.03 -8.24
N VAL A 72 -25.61 0.60 -8.21
CA VAL A 72 -26.40 0.31 -9.40
C VAL A 72 -27.50 1.33 -9.56
N HIS A 73 -27.49 2.02 -10.70
CA HIS A 73 -28.57 2.92 -11.12
C HIS A 73 -29.41 2.22 -12.18
N ILE A 74 -30.70 2.06 -11.95
CA ILE A 74 -31.63 1.43 -12.87
C ILE A 74 -32.68 2.45 -13.29
N SER A 75 -32.86 2.62 -14.60
CA SER A 75 -33.89 3.49 -15.19
C SER A 75 -34.78 2.66 -16.13
N ILE A 76 -36.08 2.80 -15.99
CA ILE A 76 -37.07 2.18 -16.87
C ILE A 76 -37.36 3.12 -18.05
N LEU A 77 -37.14 2.63 -19.25
CA LEU A 77 -37.45 3.36 -20.48
C LEU A 77 -38.90 3.07 -20.89
N LYS A 78 -39.64 4.11 -21.24
CA LYS A 78 -41.02 4.01 -21.74
C LYS A 78 -41.16 4.73 -23.08
N ASN A 79 -42.08 4.24 -23.88
CA ASN A 79 -42.50 4.89 -25.13
C ASN A 79 -43.53 6.04 -24.86
N GLU A 80 -43.98 6.70 -25.93
CA GLU A 80 -44.98 7.75 -25.86
C GLU A 80 -46.34 7.25 -25.31
N LYS A 81 -46.61 5.95 -25.39
CA LYS A 81 -47.82 5.29 -24.84
C LYS A 81 -47.63 4.86 -23.37
N ASN A 82 -46.54 5.29 -22.70
CA ASN A 82 -46.21 4.91 -21.34
C ASN A 82 -45.93 3.41 -21.11
N GLU A 83 -45.67 2.66 -22.19
CA GLU A 83 -45.32 1.23 -22.13
C GLU A 83 -43.82 1.06 -21.93
N GLU A 84 -43.41 0.08 -21.10
CA GLU A 84 -42.01 -0.24 -20.85
C GLU A 84 -41.33 -0.83 -22.09
N ILE A 85 -40.36 -0.14 -22.67
CA ILE A 85 -39.62 -0.59 -23.87
C ILE A 85 -38.24 -1.14 -23.52
N GLY A 86 -37.71 -0.85 -22.33
CA GLY A 86 -36.41 -1.33 -21.90
C GLY A 86 -35.99 -0.78 -20.56
N ARG A 87 -34.74 -1.09 -20.17
CA ARG A 87 -34.12 -0.62 -18.94
C ARG A 87 -32.68 -0.27 -19.20
N ILE A 88 -32.21 0.81 -18.57
CA ILE A 88 -30.77 1.15 -18.52
C ILE A 88 -30.28 0.81 -17.13
N LEU A 89 -29.15 0.09 -17.08
CA LEU A 89 -28.43 -0.20 -15.85
C LEU A 89 -27.03 0.43 -15.95
N VAL A 90 -26.71 1.27 -14.97
CA VAL A 90 -25.37 1.85 -14.82
C VAL A 90 -24.75 1.28 -13.57
N PHE A 91 -23.49 0.87 -13.66
CA PHE A 91 -22.74 0.25 -12.57
C PHE A 91 -21.52 1.10 -12.23
N ASP A 92 -21.40 1.49 -10.97
CA ASP A 92 -20.18 2.12 -10.44
C ASP A 92 -19.52 1.16 -9.45
N ASP A 93 -18.24 0.90 -9.68
CA ASP A 93 -17.42 0.10 -8.77
C ASP A 93 -17.09 0.91 -7.51
N MET A 94 -17.66 0.50 -6.38
CA MET A 94 -17.46 1.14 -5.09
C MET A 94 -16.24 0.60 -4.34
N THR A 95 -15.52 -0.37 -4.89
CA THR A 95 -14.33 -0.98 -4.24
C THR A 95 -13.31 0.06 -3.80
N PRO A 96 -12.92 1.05 -4.63
CA PRO A 96 -11.95 2.07 -4.21
C PRO A 96 -12.47 2.91 -3.04
N ILE A 97 -13.76 3.28 -3.07
CA ILE A 97 -14.39 4.11 -2.02
C ILE A 97 -14.48 3.34 -0.71
N VAL A 98 -14.96 2.09 -0.75
CA VAL A 98 -15.08 1.22 0.43
C VAL A 98 -13.71 0.95 1.05
N ASN A 99 -12.68 0.71 0.22
CA ASN A 99 -11.33 0.51 0.69
C ASN A 99 -10.74 1.78 1.32
N ALA A 100 -10.97 2.95 0.73
CA ALA A 100 -10.56 4.23 1.30
C ALA A 100 -11.25 4.52 2.64
N GLN A 101 -12.56 4.26 2.76
CA GLN A 101 -13.30 4.41 4.01
C GLN A 101 -12.78 3.45 5.10
N ARG A 102 -12.52 2.18 4.74
CA ARG A 102 -11.93 1.20 5.67
C ARG A 102 -10.54 1.63 6.13
N ALA A 103 -9.70 2.09 5.22
CA ALA A 103 -8.37 2.58 5.54
C ALA A 103 -8.43 3.79 6.47
N ALA A 104 -9.34 4.76 6.22
CA ALA A 104 -9.52 5.91 7.08
C ALA A 104 -10.01 5.55 8.49
N ALA A 105 -11.01 4.67 8.59
CA ALA A 105 -11.51 4.17 9.88
C ALA A 105 -10.43 3.40 10.65
N TRP A 106 -9.66 2.55 9.96
CA TRP A 106 -8.55 1.80 10.53
C TRP A 106 -7.44 2.72 11.05
N THR A 107 -7.16 3.80 10.32
CA THR A 107 -6.17 4.83 10.71
C THR A 107 -6.49 5.43 12.08
N GLU A 108 -7.74 5.79 12.32
CA GLU A 108 -8.14 6.38 13.60
C GLU A 108 -8.06 5.38 14.76
N VAL A 109 -8.55 4.15 14.54
CA VAL A 109 -8.47 3.05 15.52
C VAL A 109 -7.01 2.74 15.88
N ALA A 110 -6.15 2.59 14.88
CA ALA A 110 -4.73 2.30 15.08
C ALA A 110 -4.01 3.43 15.83
N ARG A 111 -4.33 4.69 15.54
CA ARG A 111 -3.80 5.84 16.27
C ARG A 111 -4.18 5.80 17.75
N ARG A 112 -5.44 5.51 18.04
CA ARG A 112 -5.95 5.42 19.40
C ARG A 112 -5.30 4.27 20.17
N ILE A 113 -5.23 3.09 19.56
CA ILE A 113 -4.55 1.92 20.13
C ILE A 113 -3.08 2.23 20.41
N ALA A 114 -2.36 2.86 19.48
CA ALA A 114 -0.97 3.23 19.69
C ALA A 114 -0.78 4.17 20.89
N HIS A 115 -1.66 5.16 21.08
CA HIS A 115 -1.64 6.01 22.27
C HIS A 115 -1.94 5.23 23.56
N GLU A 116 -2.96 4.36 23.53
CA GLU A 116 -3.35 3.57 24.67
C GLU A 116 -2.28 2.53 25.08
N ILE A 117 -1.48 2.02 24.12
CA ILE A 117 -0.34 1.11 24.42
C ILE A 117 0.88 1.92 24.92
N LYS A 118 1.18 3.10 24.37
CA LYS A 118 2.29 3.94 24.84
C LYS A 118 2.14 4.36 26.31
N ASN A 119 0.91 4.60 26.74
CA ASN A 119 0.62 5.08 28.08
C ASN A 119 1.13 4.15 29.20
N PRO A 120 0.94 2.83 29.18
CA PRO A 120 1.49 1.93 30.20
C PRO A 120 2.99 1.64 30.03
N LEU A 121 3.56 1.74 28.81
CA LEU A 121 4.96 1.42 28.57
C LEU A 121 5.91 2.40 29.28
N THR A 122 5.58 3.69 29.32
CA THR A 122 6.40 4.71 29.99
C THR A 122 6.54 4.46 31.49
N PRO A 123 5.46 4.24 32.29
CA PRO A 123 5.61 3.93 33.70
C PRO A 123 6.27 2.58 33.98
N ILE A 124 6.10 1.55 33.11
CA ILE A 124 6.80 0.26 33.25
C ILE A 124 8.31 0.47 33.14
N ARG A 125 8.77 1.19 32.10
CA ARG A 125 10.18 1.51 31.92
C ARG A 125 10.75 2.27 33.12
N LEU A 126 10.08 3.37 33.50
CA LEU A 126 10.50 4.18 34.65
C LEU A 126 10.56 3.38 35.97
N SER A 127 9.63 2.44 36.16
CA SER A 127 9.64 1.57 37.32
C SER A 127 10.83 0.62 37.30
N ALA A 128 11.13 0.00 36.15
CA ALA A 128 12.31 -0.84 36.01
C ALA A 128 13.61 -0.07 36.24
N GLU A 129 13.76 1.12 35.66
CA GLU A 129 14.93 2.00 35.86
C GLU A 129 15.06 2.43 37.34
N ARG A 130 13.95 2.73 38.01
CA ARG A 130 13.92 3.07 39.44
C ARG A 130 14.35 1.91 40.34
N ILE A 131 13.90 0.70 40.02
CA ILE A 131 14.29 -0.52 40.71
C ILE A 131 15.80 -0.75 40.53
N ALA A 132 16.30 -0.64 39.30
CA ALA A 132 17.73 -0.76 38.99
C ALA A 132 18.57 0.26 39.79
N LYS A 133 18.16 1.52 39.80
CA LYS A 133 18.85 2.59 40.53
C LYS A 133 18.84 2.39 42.07
N LYS A 134 17.70 1.92 42.59
CA LYS A 134 17.55 1.78 44.07
C LYS A 134 18.24 0.55 44.64
N PHE A 135 18.20 -0.56 43.90
CA PHE A 135 18.61 -1.87 44.40
C PHE A 135 19.82 -2.48 43.70
N GLY A 136 20.23 -1.89 42.53
CA GLY A 136 21.32 -2.42 41.71
C GLY A 136 22.70 -2.49 42.42
N GLY A 137 22.91 -1.66 43.43
CA GLY A 137 24.12 -1.74 44.29
C GLY A 137 23.98 -2.66 45.49
N GLN A 138 22.74 -3.16 45.78
CA GLN A 138 22.46 -4.00 46.93
C GLN A 138 22.28 -5.46 46.55
N ILE A 139 21.84 -5.73 45.32
CA ILE A 139 21.60 -7.07 44.82
C ILE A 139 22.75 -7.46 43.90
N THR A 140 23.57 -8.40 44.37
CA THR A 140 24.76 -8.87 43.63
C THR A 140 24.45 -10.02 42.66
N ASP A 141 23.23 -10.56 42.68
CA ASP A 141 22.82 -11.62 41.76
C ASP A 141 22.76 -11.09 40.32
N PRO A 142 23.55 -11.68 39.40
CA PRO A 142 23.53 -11.29 37.96
C PRO A 142 22.13 -11.39 37.34
N ALA A 143 21.31 -12.36 37.75
CA ALA A 143 19.95 -12.53 37.24
C ALA A 143 19.07 -11.30 37.45
N PHE A 144 19.31 -10.55 38.54
CA PHE A 144 18.58 -9.29 38.79
C PHE A 144 18.89 -8.24 37.72
N GLN A 145 20.19 -8.00 37.44
CA GLN A 145 20.61 -7.00 36.46
C GLN A 145 20.13 -7.39 35.04
N ASP A 146 20.23 -8.67 34.70
CA ASP A 146 19.82 -9.18 33.41
C ASP A 146 18.30 -9.11 33.23
N SER A 147 17.52 -9.38 34.29
CA SER A 147 16.06 -9.22 34.26
C SER A 147 15.64 -7.76 34.02
N ILE A 148 16.26 -6.81 34.72
CA ILE A 148 15.97 -5.39 34.53
C ILE A 148 16.34 -4.93 33.11
N LYS A 149 17.52 -5.31 32.61
CA LYS A 149 17.93 -4.99 31.23
C LYS A 149 16.94 -5.57 30.22
N MET A 150 16.51 -6.80 30.44
CA MET A 150 15.52 -7.44 29.57
C MET A 150 14.17 -6.69 29.58
N ILE A 151 13.66 -6.30 30.75
CA ILE A 151 12.42 -5.52 30.86
C ILE A 151 12.54 -4.20 30.08
N VAL A 152 13.62 -3.45 30.29
CA VAL A 152 13.85 -2.16 29.61
C VAL A 152 13.93 -2.36 28.09
N SER A 153 14.71 -3.35 27.65
CA SER A 153 14.83 -3.68 26.22
C SER A 153 13.48 -4.03 25.59
N GLN A 154 12.69 -4.90 26.24
CA GLN A 154 11.37 -5.31 25.73
C GLN A 154 10.40 -4.12 25.66
N VAL A 155 10.43 -3.21 26.64
CA VAL A 155 9.60 -2.00 26.61
C VAL A 155 10.02 -1.07 25.48
N ASP A 156 11.32 -0.93 25.22
CA ASP A 156 11.81 -0.12 24.12
C ASP A 156 11.45 -0.75 22.75
N ASP A 157 11.57 -2.07 22.61
CA ASP A 157 11.14 -2.80 21.41
C ASP A 157 9.63 -2.61 21.16
N MET A 158 8.80 -2.73 22.21
CA MET A 158 7.36 -2.45 22.09
C MET A 158 7.07 -1.00 21.69
N ARG A 159 7.82 -0.03 22.20
CA ARG A 159 7.67 1.39 21.79
C ARG A 159 7.98 1.60 20.31
N ILE A 160 9.02 0.95 19.80
CA ILE A 160 9.36 0.99 18.36
C ILE A 160 8.21 0.42 17.54
N LEU A 161 7.73 -0.79 17.87
CA LEU A 161 6.59 -1.44 17.20
C LEU A 161 5.35 -0.55 17.17
N VAL A 162 4.97 0.02 18.33
CA VAL A 162 3.80 0.89 18.44
C VAL A 162 3.98 2.20 17.67
N ASN A 163 5.20 2.74 17.60
CA ASN A 163 5.49 3.91 16.79
C ASN A 163 5.34 3.62 15.30
N GLU A 164 5.90 2.52 14.81
CA GLU A 164 5.77 2.10 13.41
C GLU A 164 4.32 1.80 13.05
N PHE A 165 3.57 1.11 13.92
CA PHE A 165 2.15 0.88 13.74
C PHE A 165 1.36 2.20 13.65
N SER A 166 1.62 3.14 14.56
CA SER A 166 1.00 4.47 14.53
C SER A 166 1.34 5.26 13.26
N GLN A 167 2.56 5.11 12.75
CA GLN A 167 3.01 5.75 11.51
C GLN A 167 2.43 5.09 10.26
N PHE A 168 2.25 3.78 10.27
CA PHE A 168 1.54 3.05 9.22
C PHE A 168 0.08 3.48 9.12
N ALA A 169 -0.59 3.64 10.26
CA ALA A 169 -1.95 4.12 10.33
C ALA A 169 -2.09 5.62 9.97
N ARG A 170 -1.05 6.43 10.16
CA ARG A 170 -0.98 7.82 9.73
C ARG A 170 -0.26 7.90 8.39
N LEU A 171 -0.92 7.60 7.31
CA LEU A 171 -0.47 8.08 6.02
C LEU A 171 -0.84 9.56 5.94
N PRO A 172 0.09 10.50 6.16
CA PRO A 172 -0.20 11.91 6.02
C PRO A 172 -0.60 12.17 4.57
N GLN A 173 -1.57 13.06 4.35
CA GLN A 173 -1.85 13.52 2.99
C GLN A 173 -0.53 13.99 2.35
N ILE A 174 -0.27 13.50 1.15
CA ILE A 174 0.89 13.87 0.36
C ILE A 174 0.98 15.40 0.22
N LYS A 175 2.12 15.96 0.58
CA LYS A 175 2.41 17.40 0.45
C LYS A 175 3.50 17.59 -0.59
N THR A 176 3.10 17.58 -1.85
CA THR A 176 4.06 17.74 -2.93
C THR A 176 4.56 19.19 -3.03
N VAL A 177 5.86 19.32 -3.14
CA VAL A 177 6.55 20.60 -3.41
C VAL A 177 7.48 20.43 -4.62
N PRO A 178 7.73 21.51 -5.40
CA PRO A 178 8.76 21.49 -6.43
C PRO A 178 10.13 21.19 -5.84
N GLY A 179 10.93 20.36 -6.53
CA GLY A 179 12.28 20.07 -6.08
C GLY A 179 13.01 19.04 -6.93
N GLN A 180 14.28 18.83 -6.58
CA GLN A 180 15.15 17.85 -7.19
C GLN A 180 15.26 16.62 -6.28
N ILE A 181 14.67 15.50 -6.71
CA ILE A 181 14.62 14.28 -5.89
C ILE A 181 16.02 13.68 -5.67
N ASN A 182 16.96 13.90 -6.61
CA ASN A 182 18.35 13.47 -6.46
C ASN A 182 19.00 14.10 -5.22
N ASP A 183 18.64 15.32 -4.83
CA ASP A 183 19.17 15.96 -3.61
C ASP A 183 18.70 15.22 -2.36
N VAL A 184 17.48 14.74 -2.34
CA VAL A 184 16.94 13.95 -1.21
C VAL A 184 17.62 12.58 -1.14
N ILE A 185 17.85 11.95 -2.30
CA ILE A 185 18.54 10.66 -2.39
C ILE A 185 19.98 10.80 -1.93
N ASP A 186 20.70 11.79 -2.44
CA ASP A 186 22.10 12.02 -2.12
C ASP A 186 22.28 12.30 -0.62
N LYS A 187 21.56 13.30 -0.08
CA LYS A 187 21.61 13.66 1.36
C LYS A 187 21.29 12.49 2.27
N THR A 188 20.28 11.69 1.91
CA THR A 188 19.89 10.54 2.72
C THR A 188 20.96 9.45 2.66
N SER A 189 21.47 9.15 1.47
CA SER A 189 22.50 8.12 1.25
C SER A 189 23.81 8.47 1.95
N GLN A 190 24.21 9.76 1.95
CA GLN A 190 25.44 10.23 2.59
C GLN A 190 25.47 9.93 4.08
N ILE A 191 24.32 10.05 4.78
CA ILE A 191 24.21 9.68 6.20
C ILE A 191 24.61 8.22 6.43
N TYR A 192 24.22 7.31 5.53
CA TYR A 192 24.58 5.90 5.63
C TYR A 192 26.02 5.62 5.26
N VAL A 193 26.57 6.31 4.26
CA VAL A 193 28.00 6.24 3.91
C VAL A 193 28.85 6.63 5.13
N ASP A 194 28.49 7.71 5.81
CA ASP A 194 29.27 8.23 6.96
C ASP A 194 29.15 7.31 8.19
N THR A 195 28.00 6.67 8.40
CA THR A 195 27.73 5.82 9.57
C THR A 195 28.17 4.37 9.40
N HIS A 196 28.29 3.87 8.17
CA HIS A 196 28.60 2.48 7.86
C HIS A 196 29.87 2.37 7.01
N SER A 197 31.00 2.79 7.55
CA SER A 197 32.31 2.82 6.86
C SER A 197 32.78 1.45 6.34
N SER A 198 32.25 0.34 6.85
CA SER A 198 32.55 -1.01 6.41
C SER A 198 31.75 -1.46 5.16
N LEU A 199 30.72 -0.69 4.75
CA LEU A 199 29.90 -0.99 3.60
C LEU A 199 30.34 -0.18 2.38
N ASN A 200 30.36 -0.83 1.21
CA ASN A 200 30.62 -0.13 -0.05
C ASN A 200 29.30 0.39 -0.65
N PHE A 201 29.17 1.71 -0.74
CA PHE A 201 28.04 2.38 -1.39
C PHE A 201 28.43 2.87 -2.79
N GLU A 202 27.72 2.41 -3.81
CA GLU A 202 27.85 2.87 -5.19
C GLU A 202 26.63 3.73 -5.54
N ILE A 203 26.79 5.06 -5.60
CA ILE A 203 25.71 6.00 -5.87
C ILE A 203 25.88 6.57 -7.27
N LYS A 204 24.88 6.36 -8.15
CA LYS A 204 24.83 6.88 -9.52
C LYS A 204 23.50 7.56 -9.77
N LEU A 205 23.49 8.89 -9.79
CA LEU A 205 22.29 9.70 -10.00
C LEU A 205 22.30 10.32 -11.39
N ASP A 206 21.17 10.20 -12.11
CA ASP A 206 21.03 10.79 -13.44
C ASP A 206 20.92 12.32 -13.34
N LYS A 207 21.85 13.01 -13.99
CA LYS A 207 21.94 14.47 -13.98
C LYS A 207 20.89 15.16 -14.88
N ASN A 208 20.24 14.40 -15.78
CA ASN A 208 19.25 14.93 -16.72
C ASN A 208 17.82 14.94 -16.17
N LEU A 209 17.66 14.55 -14.89
CA LEU A 209 16.34 14.54 -14.25
C LEU A 209 15.86 15.98 -14.00
N PRO A 210 14.70 16.39 -14.54
CA PRO A 210 14.14 17.72 -14.29
C PRO A 210 13.60 17.84 -12.87
N GLU A 211 13.36 19.05 -12.41
CA GLU A 211 12.58 19.31 -11.21
C GLU A 211 11.11 18.93 -11.44
N PHE A 212 10.50 18.35 -10.43
CA PHE A 212 9.08 18.00 -10.42
C PHE A 212 8.51 18.04 -9.01
N LYS A 213 7.17 17.91 -8.90
CA LYS A 213 6.50 17.93 -7.59
C LYS A 213 6.48 16.56 -6.95
N PHE A 214 7.00 16.46 -5.73
CA PHE A 214 6.96 15.26 -4.88
C PHE A 214 6.97 15.68 -3.40
N ASP A 215 6.75 14.74 -2.46
CA ASP A 215 6.86 14.98 -1.03
C ASP A 215 8.24 14.53 -0.53
N PRO A 216 9.16 15.48 -0.17
CA PRO A 216 10.53 15.15 0.20
C PRO A 216 10.63 14.31 1.49
N ASP A 217 9.73 14.54 2.46
CA ASP A 217 9.75 13.82 3.73
C ASP A 217 9.29 12.38 3.54
N GLN A 218 8.27 12.16 2.71
CA GLN A 218 7.82 10.83 2.38
C GLN A 218 8.85 10.06 1.55
N ILE A 219 9.47 10.69 0.55
CA ILE A 219 10.55 10.05 -0.25
C ILE A 219 11.76 9.73 0.64
N LYS A 220 12.16 10.63 1.54
CA LYS A 220 13.21 10.35 2.53
C LYS A 220 12.86 9.10 3.35
N ARG A 221 11.61 8.96 3.78
CA ARG A 221 11.14 7.79 4.53
C ARG A 221 11.23 6.50 3.71
N VAL A 222 10.90 6.56 2.42
CA VAL A 222 11.08 5.43 1.47
C VAL A 222 12.54 5.01 1.45
N LEU A 223 13.45 5.97 1.24
CA LEU A 223 14.90 5.70 1.17
C LEU A 223 15.44 5.07 2.46
N VAL A 224 15.09 5.63 3.61
CA VAL A 224 15.49 5.09 4.93
C VAL A 224 15.05 3.63 5.06
N ASN A 225 13.78 3.32 4.80
CA ASN A 225 13.28 1.94 4.91
C ASN A 225 13.99 0.97 3.96
N LEU A 226 14.26 1.40 2.73
CA LEU A 226 14.91 0.54 1.74
C LEU A 226 16.40 0.36 2.02
N ILE A 227 17.11 1.42 2.43
CA ILE A 227 18.54 1.34 2.76
C ILE A 227 18.73 0.51 4.03
N ASP A 228 17.89 0.69 5.09
CA ASP A 228 17.96 -0.14 6.31
C ASP A 228 17.74 -1.63 5.99
N ASN A 229 16.85 -1.93 5.05
CA ASN A 229 16.65 -3.30 4.61
C ASN A 229 17.87 -3.85 3.87
N ALA A 230 18.50 -3.05 3.00
CA ALA A 230 19.71 -3.43 2.28
C ALA A 230 20.89 -3.62 3.24
N VAL A 231 21.12 -2.68 4.17
CA VAL A 231 22.15 -2.78 5.23
C VAL A 231 22.00 -4.06 6.03
N ALA A 232 20.77 -4.37 6.48
CA ALA A 232 20.50 -5.60 7.21
C ALA A 232 20.74 -6.88 6.37
N ALA A 233 20.45 -6.83 5.06
CA ALA A 233 20.63 -7.98 4.17
C ALA A 233 22.11 -8.32 3.90
N VAL A 234 23.01 -7.34 4.00
CA VAL A 234 24.43 -7.53 3.70
C VAL A 234 25.30 -7.74 4.95
N GLN A 235 24.75 -7.75 6.17
CA GLN A 235 25.51 -7.87 7.42
C GLN A 235 26.43 -9.11 7.47
N SER A 236 26.06 -10.21 6.83
CA SER A 236 26.81 -11.46 6.83
C SER A 236 27.74 -11.60 5.61
N GLU A 237 27.80 -10.59 4.73
CA GLU A 237 28.58 -10.63 3.53
C GLU A 237 30.03 -10.23 3.78
N SER A 238 30.97 -10.92 3.16
CA SER A 238 32.42 -10.62 3.25
C SER A 238 32.80 -9.32 2.53
N SER A 239 32.06 -8.97 1.49
CA SER A 239 32.25 -7.75 0.69
C SER A 239 30.88 -7.12 0.43
N PRO A 240 30.31 -6.43 1.45
CA PRO A 240 28.97 -5.86 1.37
C PRO A 240 28.94 -4.67 0.41
N VAL A 241 28.00 -4.70 -0.55
CA VAL A 241 27.79 -3.64 -1.55
C VAL A 241 26.34 -3.25 -1.62
N ILE A 242 26.08 -1.93 -1.56
CA ILE A 242 24.74 -1.36 -1.77
C ILE A 242 24.85 -0.36 -2.93
N LYS A 243 24.00 -0.52 -3.94
CA LYS A 243 23.96 0.36 -5.12
C LYS A 243 22.68 1.15 -5.14
N ILE A 244 22.80 2.46 -5.29
CA ILE A 244 21.67 3.40 -5.41
C ILE A 244 21.78 4.07 -6.76
N GLN A 245 20.77 3.93 -7.61
CA GLN A 245 20.83 4.45 -8.97
C GLN A 245 19.51 5.13 -9.33
N THR A 246 19.59 6.23 -10.08
CA THR A 246 18.46 6.87 -10.74
C THR A 246 18.68 6.90 -12.25
N GLU A 247 17.61 6.74 -13.02
CA GLU A 247 17.57 6.82 -14.47
C GLU A 247 16.29 7.53 -14.91
N TYR A 248 16.40 8.60 -15.67
CA TYR A 248 15.24 9.32 -16.19
C TYR A 248 14.98 8.96 -17.65
N ASN A 249 13.82 8.38 -17.92
CA ASN A 249 13.34 8.15 -19.28
C ASN A 249 12.49 9.34 -19.74
N LYS A 250 13.11 10.26 -20.50
CA LYS A 250 12.45 11.47 -21.01
C LYS A 250 11.27 11.15 -21.94
N ALA A 251 11.35 10.08 -22.74
CA ALA A 251 10.28 9.71 -23.68
C ALA A 251 9.00 9.23 -22.98
N GLN A 252 9.17 8.56 -21.85
CA GLN A 252 8.06 8.04 -21.04
C GLN A 252 7.70 8.96 -19.86
N GLN A 253 8.52 9.99 -19.61
CA GLN A 253 8.42 10.86 -18.43
C GLN A 253 8.38 10.05 -17.11
N VAL A 254 9.26 9.05 -16.98
CA VAL A 254 9.34 8.16 -15.82
C VAL A 254 10.75 8.21 -15.24
N LEU A 255 10.82 8.45 -13.94
CA LEU A 255 12.01 8.26 -13.12
C LEU A 255 12.03 6.84 -12.60
N LYS A 256 13.14 6.15 -12.80
CA LYS A 256 13.45 4.85 -12.22
C LYS A 256 14.45 5.04 -11.09
N ILE A 257 14.12 4.52 -9.92
CA ILE A 257 15.02 4.49 -8.77
C ILE A 257 15.27 3.03 -8.43
N SER A 258 16.52 2.64 -8.27
CA SER A 258 16.86 1.29 -7.82
C SER A 258 17.81 1.33 -6.64
N ILE A 259 17.49 0.53 -5.61
CA ILE A 259 18.35 0.26 -4.47
C ILE A 259 18.62 -1.24 -4.48
N SER A 260 19.86 -1.63 -4.69
CA SER A 260 20.27 -3.04 -4.81
C SER A 260 21.32 -3.37 -3.76
N ASP A 261 21.20 -4.54 -3.19
CA ASP A 261 22.18 -5.13 -2.28
C ASP A 261 22.73 -6.45 -2.86
N ASN A 262 23.88 -6.90 -2.38
CA ASN A 262 24.43 -8.22 -2.69
C ASN A 262 24.23 -9.23 -1.55
N GLY A 263 23.22 -9.01 -0.72
CA GLY A 263 22.93 -9.83 0.47
C GLY A 263 22.22 -11.15 0.18
N VAL A 264 21.49 -11.63 1.18
CA VAL A 264 20.81 -12.94 1.15
C VAL A 264 19.68 -13.07 0.13
N GLY A 265 19.15 -11.95 -0.37
CA GLY A 265 18.03 -11.92 -1.33
C GLY A 265 16.67 -12.23 -0.71
N ILE A 266 15.64 -12.19 -1.57
CA ILE A 266 14.25 -12.52 -1.22
C ILE A 266 13.81 -13.72 -2.06
N PRO A 267 13.39 -14.85 -1.44
CA PRO A 267 12.87 -16.00 -2.17
C PRO A 267 11.72 -15.63 -3.11
N ALA A 268 11.67 -16.25 -4.30
CA ALA A 268 10.68 -15.94 -5.33
C ALA A 268 9.22 -16.00 -4.81
N ARG A 269 8.91 -16.98 -3.95
CA ARG A 269 7.61 -17.17 -3.32
C ARG A 269 7.20 -16.01 -2.39
N ASP A 270 8.17 -15.26 -1.87
CA ASP A 270 7.95 -14.21 -0.87
C ASP A 270 7.94 -12.80 -1.48
N LYS A 271 8.44 -12.62 -2.73
CA LYS A 271 8.54 -11.30 -3.38
C LYS A 271 7.23 -10.56 -3.53
N ALA A 272 6.13 -11.25 -3.79
CA ALA A 272 4.81 -10.63 -3.83
C ALA A 272 4.31 -10.24 -2.43
N ARG A 273 4.69 -11.03 -1.41
CA ARG A 273 4.21 -10.92 -0.05
C ARG A 273 4.98 -9.93 0.81
N VAL A 274 6.21 -9.54 0.42
CA VAL A 274 7.02 -8.61 1.22
C VAL A 274 6.40 -7.21 1.37
N PHE A 275 5.40 -6.89 0.54
CA PHE A 275 4.60 -5.67 0.64
C PHE A 275 3.29 -5.85 1.42
N GLU A 276 2.99 -7.07 1.91
CA GLU A 276 1.85 -7.32 2.79
C GLU A 276 2.18 -6.86 4.22
N PRO A 277 1.25 -6.19 4.92
CA PRO A 277 1.45 -5.80 6.31
C PRO A 277 1.77 -7.01 7.20
N TYR A 278 2.70 -6.82 8.15
CA TYR A 278 3.16 -7.83 9.11
C TYR A 278 3.91 -9.02 8.52
N PHE A 279 4.18 -9.03 7.22
CA PHE A 279 5.05 -10.03 6.63
C PHE A 279 6.52 -9.66 6.87
N SER A 280 7.26 -10.51 7.57
CA SER A 280 8.71 -10.36 7.81
C SER A 280 9.38 -11.72 7.86
N THR A 281 10.56 -11.82 7.26
CA THR A 281 11.47 -12.97 7.40
C THR A 281 12.55 -12.73 8.45
N LYS A 282 12.61 -11.53 9.03
CA LYS A 282 13.56 -11.14 10.08
C LYS A 282 12.94 -11.38 11.46
N GLU A 283 13.71 -11.96 12.41
CA GLU A 283 13.25 -12.22 13.79
C GLU A 283 12.77 -10.96 14.53
N LYS A 284 13.39 -9.81 14.27
CA LYS A 284 13.05 -8.50 14.87
C LYS A 284 12.36 -7.54 13.90
N GLY A 285 11.92 -8.03 12.75
CA GLY A 285 11.27 -7.19 11.75
C GLY A 285 9.77 -7.04 12.02
N THR A 286 9.26 -5.81 12.04
CA THR A 286 7.85 -5.49 12.26
C THR A 286 6.96 -5.87 11.08
N GLY A 287 7.55 -6.02 9.88
CA GLY A 287 6.83 -6.26 8.63
C GLY A 287 6.00 -5.06 8.16
N LEU A 288 6.26 -3.85 8.67
CA LEU A 288 5.52 -2.64 8.30
C LEU A 288 6.29 -1.71 7.35
N GLY A 289 7.62 -1.83 7.28
CA GLY A 289 8.47 -0.92 6.48
C GLY A 289 8.13 -0.95 5.00
N LEU A 290 8.12 -2.12 4.35
CA LEU A 290 7.83 -2.24 2.91
C LEU A 290 6.38 -1.93 2.53
N PRO A 291 5.34 -2.32 3.30
CA PRO A 291 3.98 -1.80 3.12
C PRO A 291 3.88 -0.27 3.12
N ILE A 292 4.59 0.40 4.05
CA ILE A 292 4.66 1.87 4.11
C ILE A 292 5.32 2.42 2.83
N VAL A 293 6.44 1.85 2.40
CA VAL A 293 7.12 2.23 1.17
C VAL A 293 6.17 2.11 -0.02
N LYS A 294 5.48 0.98 -0.16
CA LYS A 294 4.51 0.75 -1.24
C LYS A 294 3.43 1.82 -1.24
N SER A 295 2.82 2.10 -0.10
CA SER A 295 1.78 3.12 0.00
C SER A 295 2.28 4.52 -0.39
N ILE A 296 3.47 4.92 0.08
CA ILE A 296 4.06 6.23 -0.28
C ILE A 296 4.31 6.33 -1.79
N ILE A 297 4.81 5.26 -2.41
CA ILE A 297 5.06 5.23 -3.85
C ILE A 297 3.75 5.27 -4.64
N GLU A 298 2.71 4.55 -4.20
CA GLU A 298 1.37 4.60 -4.79
C GLU A 298 0.72 5.99 -4.65
N ASP A 299 0.90 6.68 -3.51
CA ASP A 299 0.44 8.06 -3.31
C ASP A 299 1.13 9.05 -4.28
N HIS A 300 2.36 8.75 -4.71
CA HIS A 300 3.08 9.46 -5.76
C HIS A 300 2.74 8.95 -7.17
N SER A 301 1.68 8.15 -7.33
CA SER A 301 1.28 7.51 -8.60
C SER A 301 2.36 6.62 -9.22
N GLY A 302 3.27 6.11 -8.40
CA GLY A 302 4.36 5.26 -8.80
C GLY A 302 4.10 3.77 -8.56
N VAL A 303 5.09 2.96 -8.90
CA VAL A 303 5.07 1.50 -8.70
C VAL A 303 6.37 1.05 -8.07
N ILE A 304 6.32 0.11 -7.13
CA ILE A 304 7.51 -0.55 -6.57
C ILE A 304 7.47 -2.06 -6.80
N ARG A 305 8.62 -2.65 -7.05
CA ARG A 305 8.80 -4.10 -7.22
C ARG A 305 10.08 -4.58 -6.53
N ALA A 306 10.05 -5.82 -6.03
CA ALA A 306 11.23 -6.53 -5.54
C ALA A 306 11.73 -7.50 -6.62
N LEU A 307 12.95 -7.31 -7.07
CA LEU A 307 13.62 -8.09 -8.11
C LEU A 307 14.87 -8.76 -7.54
N ASP A 308 15.44 -9.73 -8.26
CA ASP A 308 16.77 -10.25 -7.95
C ASP A 308 17.84 -9.25 -8.38
N ALA A 309 18.87 -9.08 -7.56
CA ALA A 309 20.10 -8.41 -7.95
C ALA A 309 21.09 -9.41 -8.55
N GLU A 310 21.90 -8.96 -9.51
CA GLU A 310 22.97 -9.77 -10.09
C GLU A 310 24.30 -9.43 -9.42
N PRO A 311 25.13 -10.45 -9.05
CA PRO A 311 24.92 -11.91 -9.22
C PRO A 311 24.05 -12.53 -8.11
N LYS A 312 23.77 -11.82 -7.02
CA LYS A 312 22.87 -12.23 -5.92
C LYS A 312 22.39 -10.99 -5.15
N GLY A 313 21.37 -11.17 -4.30
CA GLY A 313 20.80 -10.13 -3.44
C GLY A 313 19.43 -9.66 -3.91
N THR A 314 19.02 -8.50 -3.41
CA THR A 314 17.73 -7.89 -3.73
C THR A 314 17.91 -6.57 -4.47
N LYS A 315 17.06 -6.32 -5.46
CA LYS A 315 16.89 -5.01 -6.11
C LYS A 315 15.48 -4.49 -5.88
N MET A 316 15.34 -3.46 -5.06
CA MET A 316 14.11 -2.70 -4.95
C MET A 316 14.06 -1.70 -6.11
N TYR A 317 13.03 -1.81 -6.94
CA TYR A 317 12.88 -1.05 -8.17
C TYR A 317 11.60 -0.22 -8.12
N ILE A 318 11.75 1.09 -8.26
CA ILE A 318 10.67 2.09 -8.18
C ILE A 318 10.57 2.81 -9.51
N GLU A 319 9.34 3.03 -9.98
CA GLU A 319 8.99 3.89 -11.11
C GLU A 319 8.09 5.01 -10.61
N LEU A 320 8.47 6.27 -10.85
CA LEU A 320 7.68 7.46 -10.52
C LEU A 320 7.40 8.26 -11.79
N PRO A 321 6.16 8.70 -12.02
CA PRO A 321 5.87 9.63 -13.09
C PRO A 321 6.50 10.99 -12.79
N VAL A 322 7.14 11.58 -13.78
CA VAL A 322 7.76 12.90 -13.69
C VAL A 322 6.99 13.85 -14.58
N ILE A 323 6.28 14.78 -13.96
CA ILE A 323 5.64 15.90 -14.67
C ILE A 323 6.56 17.10 -14.48
N PRO A 324 7.37 17.47 -15.49
CA PRO A 324 8.28 18.61 -15.39
C PRO A 324 7.49 19.88 -15.06
N LEU A 325 8.11 20.78 -14.31
CA LEU A 325 7.54 22.11 -14.08
C LEU A 325 7.58 22.87 -15.42
N GLU A 326 6.45 23.44 -15.83
CA GLU A 326 6.39 24.26 -17.05
C GLU A 326 7.35 25.44 -16.89
N GLY A 327 8.42 25.51 -17.68
CA GLY A 327 9.34 26.65 -17.68
C GLY A 327 10.81 26.34 -18.04
N GLU A 328 11.18 25.09 -18.40
CA GLU A 328 12.52 24.80 -18.93
C GLU A 328 12.49 24.11 -20.30
#